data_1826ce5a6aa19a9ecfb804ab3a31b644
#
_entry.id   1826ce5a6aa19a9ecfb804ab3a31b644
#
_cell.length_a   1.000
_cell.length_b   1.000
_cell.length_c   1.000
_cell.angle_alpha   90.00
_cell.angle_beta   90.00
_cell.angle_gamma   90.00
#
_symmetry.space_group_name_H-M   'P 1'
#
loop_
_entity.id
_entity.type
_entity.pdbx_description
1 polymer ?
#
loop_
_entity_poly.entity_id
_entity_poly.type
_entity_poly.pdbx_seq_one_letter_code
_entity_poly.pdbx_strand_id
1 'polypeptide(L)'
;MIEFRPFLNNLHDAGLTDWARQLPAVIKQQLHPERHGDLRRWYAALQQLPEWPVAEVLLDRGAVQIRSDNPLDDADKQKLTDTLMGLHPWRKGPFDIFGARIDTEWRSDWKWDRLKDQIKPLTGRRVLDVGCGSGYHCWRMRGAGADLVVGIDPTLLFNMQFAALQKYIRDHRVGLLPIGIEQLPPKLRFFDTVFSMGVLYHRRSPFDHLLELREALHSGGELVLETLVIEGNAGEVLVPDDRYARMNNVWFLPSSATLQQWLKKIGFKQVQRISLTTTSIDEQRPTPWMTFESLANCLDPQDATRTIEGYPAPRRAIFVAEAP
;
A
#
# COMPACT_ATOMS: atom_id res chain seq x y z
N MET A 1 -8.39 -17.71 -12.24
CA MET A 1 -7.44 -17.95 -11.12
C MET A 1 -6.32 -16.92 -11.26
N ILE A 2 -5.88 -16.29 -10.17
CA ILE A 2 -4.77 -15.34 -10.22
C ILE A 2 -3.50 -16.10 -10.60
N GLU A 3 -2.75 -15.61 -11.58
CA GLU A 3 -1.52 -16.25 -12.05
C GLU A 3 -0.31 -15.62 -11.34
N PHE A 4 0.34 -16.39 -10.46
CA PHE A 4 1.53 -15.95 -9.74
C PHE A 4 2.83 -16.46 -10.37
N ARG A 5 2.78 -17.50 -11.21
CA ARG A 5 3.97 -18.18 -11.74
C ARG A 5 4.99 -17.23 -12.39
N PRO A 6 4.61 -16.29 -13.30
CA PRO A 6 5.59 -15.39 -13.91
C PRO A 6 6.30 -14.50 -12.89
N PHE A 7 5.55 -14.00 -11.88
CA PHE A 7 6.14 -13.20 -10.80
C PHE A 7 7.07 -14.05 -9.91
N LEU A 8 6.69 -15.27 -9.56
CA LEU A 8 7.55 -16.17 -8.78
C LEU A 8 8.83 -16.54 -9.51
N ASN A 9 8.80 -16.66 -10.84
CA ASN A 9 9.99 -16.85 -11.65
C ASN A 9 10.91 -15.61 -11.55
N ASN A 10 10.37 -14.40 -11.60
CA ASN A 10 11.17 -13.17 -11.41
C ASN A 10 11.80 -13.10 -10.00
N LEU A 11 11.11 -13.56 -8.95
CA LEU A 11 11.70 -13.67 -7.61
C LEU A 11 12.86 -14.68 -7.58
N HIS A 12 12.67 -15.84 -8.21
CA HIS A 12 13.70 -16.86 -8.33
C HIS A 12 14.94 -16.31 -9.03
N ASP A 13 14.76 -15.70 -10.19
CA ASP A 13 15.84 -15.15 -11.03
C ASP A 13 16.56 -13.98 -10.37
N ALA A 14 15.86 -13.23 -9.49
CA ALA A 14 16.44 -12.18 -8.67
C ALA A 14 17.25 -12.72 -7.47
N GLY A 15 17.28 -14.05 -7.23
CA GLY A 15 18.04 -14.67 -6.15
C GLY A 15 17.23 -15.06 -4.92
N LEU A 16 15.91 -14.87 -4.91
CA LEU A 16 15.02 -15.29 -3.82
C LEU A 16 14.47 -16.72 -4.03
N THR A 17 15.33 -17.63 -4.49
CA THR A 17 14.98 -19.00 -4.93
C THR A 17 14.21 -19.78 -3.87
N ASP A 18 14.67 -19.79 -2.63
CA ASP A 18 14.04 -20.58 -1.56
C ASP A 18 12.68 -20.01 -1.15
N TRP A 19 12.58 -18.70 -1.10
CA TRP A 19 11.29 -18.04 -0.82
C TRP A 19 10.29 -18.26 -1.96
N ALA A 20 10.70 -18.05 -3.21
CA ALA A 20 9.88 -18.28 -4.39
C ALA A 20 9.34 -19.74 -4.46
N ARG A 21 10.13 -20.72 -3.99
CA ARG A 21 9.71 -22.12 -3.92
C ARG A 21 8.67 -22.40 -2.84
N GLN A 22 8.69 -21.67 -1.71
CA GLN A 22 7.74 -21.81 -0.60
C GLN A 22 6.41 -21.08 -0.84
N LEU A 23 6.44 -19.96 -1.57
CA LEU A 23 5.27 -19.10 -1.78
C LEU A 23 4.04 -19.78 -2.38
N PRO A 24 4.12 -20.74 -3.34
CA PRO A 24 2.93 -21.38 -3.89
C PRO A 24 2.04 -22.04 -2.84
N ALA A 25 2.61 -22.68 -1.83
CA ALA A 25 1.86 -23.31 -0.74
C ALA A 25 1.17 -22.26 0.15
N VAL A 26 1.90 -21.18 0.49
CA VAL A 26 1.38 -20.06 1.28
C VAL A 26 0.25 -19.34 0.53
N ILE A 27 0.44 -19.01 -0.75
CA ILE A 27 -0.56 -18.35 -1.59
C ILE A 27 -1.83 -19.21 -1.68
N LYS A 28 -1.68 -20.53 -1.92
CA LYS A 28 -2.82 -21.46 -1.98
C LYS A 28 -3.60 -21.48 -0.67
N GLN A 29 -2.92 -21.47 0.46
CA GLN A 29 -3.55 -21.42 1.78
C GLN A 29 -4.27 -20.10 2.01
N GLN A 30 -3.63 -18.95 1.71
CA GLN A 30 -4.20 -17.62 1.95
C GLN A 30 -5.40 -17.32 1.03
N LEU A 31 -5.35 -17.78 -0.23
CA LEU A 31 -6.42 -17.58 -1.20
C LEU A 31 -7.44 -18.74 -1.23
N HIS A 32 -7.47 -19.60 -0.20
CA HIS A 32 -8.48 -20.63 -0.09
C HIS A 32 -9.89 -20.02 0.09
N PRO A 33 -10.93 -20.49 -0.63
CA PRO A 33 -12.27 -19.89 -0.61
C PRO A 33 -12.91 -19.75 0.78
N GLU A 34 -12.49 -20.56 1.74
CA GLU A 34 -13.00 -20.51 3.12
C GLU A 34 -12.35 -19.43 4.00
N ARG A 35 -11.30 -18.76 3.51
CA ARG A 35 -10.59 -17.72 4.26
C ARG A 35 -11.39 -16.44 4.42
N HIS A 36 -12.33 -16.17 3.50
CA HIS A 36 -13.17 -14.97 3.54
C HIS A 36 -14.50 -15.25 2.83
N GLY A 37 -15.63 -14.87 3.44
CA GLY A 37 -16.96 -15.10 2.89
C GLY A 37 -17.20 -14.52 1.50
N ASP A 38 -16.61 -13.37 1.20
CA ASP A 38 -16.75 -12.69 -0.09
C ASP A 38 -15.77 -13.18 -1.16
N LEU A 39 -14.82 -14.05 -0.84
CA LEU A 39 -13.75 -14.39 -1.78
C LEU A 39 -14.30 -15.00 -3.09
N ARG A 40 -15.36 -15.82 -3.00
CA ARG A 40 -16.03 -16.39 -4.18
C ARG A 40 -16.65 -15.31 -5.07
N ARG A 41 -17.27 -14.30 -4.46
CA ARG A 41 -17.87 -13.16 -5.18
C ARG A 41 -16.79 -12.34 -5.89
N TRP A 42 -15.66 -12.08 -5.23
CA TRP A 42 -14.54 -11.35 -5.83
C TRP A 42 -13.89 -12.13 -6.99
N TYR A 43 -13.73 -13.44 -6.86
CA TYR A 43 -13.27 -14.28 -7.98
C TYR A 43 -14.23 -14.23 -9.17
N ALA A 44 -15.54 -14.26 -8.93
CA ALA A 44 -16.53 -14.13 -9.99
C ALA A 44 -16.42 -12.77 -10.71
N ALA A 45 -16.21 -11.69 -9.96
CA ALA A 45 -15.96 -10.37 -10.54
C ALA A 45 -14.69 -10.36 -11.42
N LEU A 46 -13.58 -10.96 -10.97
CA LEU A 46 -12.36 -11.07 -11.77
C LEU A 46 -12.58 -11.86 -13.07
N GLN A 47 -13.38 -12.93 -13.03
CA GLN A 47 -13.70 -13.76 -14.22
C GLN A 47 -14.58 -13.02 -15.23
N GLN A 48 -15.40 -12.08 -14.76
CA GLN A 48 -16.29 -11.27 -15.60
C GLN A 48 -15.58 -10.07 -16.25
N LEU A 49 -14.34 -9.75 -15.83
CA LEU A 49 -13.55 -8.70 -16.46
C LEU A 49 -13.33 -9.04 -17.94
N PRO A 50 -13.73 -8.15 -18.87
CA PRO A 50 -13.62 -8.42 -20.29
C PRO A 50 -12.16 -8.49 -20.77
N GLU A 51 -11.97 -9.14 -21.91
CA GLU A 51 -10.69 -9.13 -22.63
C GLU A 51 -10.71 -7.98 -23.64
N TRP A 52 -9.86 -6.97 -23.41
CA TRP A 52 -9.66 -5.87 -24.35
C TRP A 52 -8.18 -5.69 -24.66
N PRO A 53 -7.85 -5.28 -25.90
CA PRO A 53 -6.47 -4.97 -26.24
C PRO A 53 -5.99 -3.73 -25.48
N VAL A 54 -4.84 -3.87 -24.87
CA VAL A 54 -4.15 -2.77 -24.21
C VAL A 54 -3.16 -2.16 -25.19
N ALA A 55 -3.32 -0.86 -25.44
CA ALA A 55 -2.42 -0.09 -26.28
C ALA A 55 -1.30 0.56 -25.47
N GLU A 56 -1.64 1.09 -24.29
CA GLU A 56 -0.70 1.83 -23.46
C GLU A 56 -1.00 1.63 -21.97
N VAL A 57 0.07 1.54 -21.17
CA VAL A 57 0.03 1.52 -19.71
C VAL A 57 0.88 2.66 -19.17
N LEU A 58 0.28 3.60 -18.43
CA LEU A 58 0.94 4.76 -17.85
C LEU A 58 0.99 4.61 -16.33
N LEU A 59 2.18 4.33 -15.81
CA LEU A 59 2.43 4.10 -14.39
C LEU A 59 3.04 5.32 -13.68
N ASP A 60 3.50 6.31 -14.43
CA ASP A 60 4.19 7.52 -13.98
C ASP A 60 3.25 8.70 -13.73
N ARG A 61 1.95 8.55 -14.01
CA ARG A 61 0.92 9.58 -13.84
C ARG A 61 0.25 9.52 -12.48
N GLY A 62 -0.45 10.61 -12.07
CA GLY A 62 -1.24 10.64 -10.85
C GLY A 62 -2.25 9.48 -10.76
N ALA A 63 -3.03 9.24 -11.81
CA ALA A 63 -3.75 7.99 -11.99
C ALA A 63 -2.88 6.95 -12.69
N VAL A 64 -2.89 5.70 -12.22
CA VAL A 64 -2.41 4.55 -12.98
C VAL A 64 -3.40 4.30 -14.10
N GLN A 65 -2.95 4.37 -15.37
CA GLN A 65 -3.84 4.36 -16.54
C GLN A 65 -3.56 3.17 -17.45
N ILE A 66 -4.64 2.57 -17.92
CA ILE A 66 -4.65 1.50 -18.92
C ILE A 66 -5.52 1.98 -20.06
N ARG A 67 -4.96 2.07 -21.26
CA ARG A 67 -5.62 2.63 -22.45
C ARG A 67 -5.73 1.61 -23.57
N SER A 68 -6.73 1.79 -24.41
CA SER A 68 -6.93 1.09 -25.67
C SER A 68 -6.79 2.08 -26.84
N ASP A 69 -6.39 1.62 -28.01
CA ASP A 69 -6.36 2.44 -29.23
C ASP A 69 -7.76 2.95 -29.60
N ASN A 70 -8.79 2.12 -29.37
CA ASN A 70 -10.17 2.50 -29.57
C ASN A 70 -10.83 2.71 -28.21
N PRO A 71 -11.36 3.92 -27.94
CA PRO A 71 -12.14 4.15 -26.72
C PRO A 71 -13.30 3.17 -26.62
N LEU A 72 -13.58 2.69 -25.41
CA LEU A 72 -14.78 1.89 -25.16
C LEU A 72 -16.03 2.75 -25.38
N ASP A 73 -17.06 2.14 -25.89
CA ASP A 73 -18.38 2.76 -25.90
C ASP A 73 -18.94 2.85 -24.47
N ASP A 74 -20.04 3.60 -24.29
CA ASP A 74 -20.60 3.85 -22.97
C ASP A 74 -21.14 2.57 -22.32
N ALA A 75 -21.64 1.60 -23.10
CA ALA A 75 -22.19 0.34 -22.60
C ALA A 75 -21.05 -0.57 -22.07
N ASP A 76 -19.96 -0.71 -22.80
CA ASP A 76 -18.79 -1.47 -22.40
C ASP A 76 -18.09 -0.84 -21.18
N LYS A 77 -17.98 0.50 -21.19
CA LYS A 77 -17.43 1.25 -20.05
C LYS A 77 -18.28 1.07 -18.79
N GLN A 78 -19.62 1.10 -18.91
CA GLN A 78 -20.52 0.86 -17.78
C GLN A 78 -20.38 -0.58 -17.28
N LYS A 79 -20.35 -1.57 -18.15
CA LYS A 79 -20.15 -2.98 -17.81
C LYS A 79 -18.82 -3.21 -17.06
N LEU A 80 -17.72 -2.57 -17.51
CA LEU A 80 -16.44 -2.62 -16.82
C LEU A 80 -16.56 -2.00 -15.42
N THR A 81 -17.17 -0.82 -15.33
CA THR A 81 -17.39 -0.10 -14.06
C THR A 81 -18.16 -0.97 -13.07
N ASP A 82 -19.27 -1.59 -13.50
CA ASP A 82 -20.09 -2.45 -12.66
C ASP A 82 -19.30 -3.69 -12.18
N THR A 83 -18.49 -4.27 -13.07
CA THR A 83 -17.63 -5.41 -12.72
C THR A 83 -16.58 -5.02 -11.68
N LEU A 84 -15.92 -3.86 -11.84
CA LEU A 84 -14.93 -3.34 -10.90
C LEU A 84 -15.57 -2.94 -9.56
N MET A 85 -16.84 -2.48 -9.58
CA MET A 85 -17.63 -2.25 -8.37
C MET A 85 -17.89 -3.54 -7.58
N GLY A 86 -17.85 -4.69 -8.20
CA GLY A 86 -17.86 -5.99 -7.51
C GLY A 86 -16.67 -6.20 -6.56
N LEU A 87 -15.61 -5.40 -6.70
CA LEU A 87 -14.41 -5.37 -5.85
C LEU A 87 -14.37 -4.16 -4.90
N HIS A 88 -15.52 -3.50 -4.65
CA HIS A 88 -15.66 -2.39 -3.71
C HIS A 88 -15.39 -2.84 -2.25
N PRO A 89 -14.81 -1.99 -1.37
CA PRO A 89 -14.41 -0.60 -1.58
C PRO A 89 -12.97 -0.43 -2.13
N TRP A 90 -12.76 0.63 -2.91
CA TRP A 90 -11.45 1.01 -3.42
C TRP A 90 -10.84 2.13 -2.58
N ARG A 91 -9.80 1.82 -1.82
CA ARG A 91 -9.22 2.78 -0.86
C ARG A 91 -8.05 3.57 -1.42
N LYS A 92 -7.09 2.92 -2.10
CA LYS A 92 -5.86 3.55 -2.64
C LYS A 92 -5.94 3.66 -4.16
N GLY A 93 -5.53 4.81 -4.72
CA GLY A 93 -5.54 5.12 -6.13
C GLY A 93 -5.19 6.60 -6.38
N PRO A 94 -5.65 7.20 -7.48
CA PRO A 94 -6.70 6.75 -8.41
C PRO A 94 -6.20 5.83 -9.54
N PHE A 95 -7.17 5.18 -10.22
CA PHE A 95 -6.93 4.41 -11.43
C PHE A 95 -7.85 4.86 -12.56
N ASP A 96 -7.43 4.62 -13.79
CA ASP A 96 -8.24 4.82 -15.01
C ASP A 96 -8.05 3.59 -15.92
N ILE A 97 -9.06 2.75 -16.00
CA ILE A 97 -9.01 1.50 -16.76
C ILE A 97 -9.93 1.65 -17.97
N PHE A 98 -9.36 1.88 -19.15
CA PHE A 98 -10.08 2.12 -20.40
C PHE A 98 -11.16 3.21 -20.29
N GLY A 99 -10.89 4.26 -19.49
CA GLY A 99 -11.85 5.35 -19.25
C GLY A 99 -12.84 5.08 -18.10
N ALA A 100 -12.88 3.89 -17.51
CA ALA A 100 -13.55 3.66 -16.23
C ALA A 100 -12.65 4.20 -15.10
N ARG A 101 -12.99 5.40 -14.62
CA ARG A 101 -12.22 6.08 -13.58
C ARG A 101 -12.62 5.60 -12.20
N ILE A 102 -11.65 5.04 -11.46
CA ILE A 102 -11.80 4.66 -10.07
C ILE A 102 -11.27 5.80 -9.18
N ASP A 103 -12.18 6.65 -8.73
CA ASP A 103 -11.89 7.75 -7.80
C ASP A 103 -11.92 7.21 -6.36
N THR A 104 -10.78 6.82 -5.86
CA THR A 104 -10.63 6.10 -4.59
C THR A 104 -10.78 7.02 -3.37
N GLU A 105 -10.95 6.43 -2.17
CA GLU A 105 -11.01 7.17 -0.90
C GLU A 105 -9.82 8.13 -0.72
N TRP A 106 -8.61 7.60 -0.95
CA TRP A 106 -7.37 8.36 -0.77
C TRP A 106 -6.86 8.92 -2.09
N ARG A 107 -6.46 10.17 -2.07
CA ARG A 107 -5.58 10.77 -3.07
C ARG A 107 -4.15 10.27 -2.83
N SER A 108 -3.91 8.99 -3.17
CA SER A 108 -2.60 8.37 -2.96
C SER A 108 -1.52 8.98 -3.87
N ASP A 109 -1.94 9.62 -4.96
CA ASP A 109 -1.10 10.44 -5.82
C ASP A 109 -0.48 11.63 -5.06
N TRP A 110 -1.21 12.29 -4.17
CA TRP A 110 -0.68 13.38 -3.35
C TRP A 110 0.41 12.89 -2.37
N LYS A 111 0.20 11.71 -1.79
CA LYS A 111 1.23 11.09 -0.95
C LYS A 111 2.49 10.79 -1.75
N TRP A 112 2.35 10.21 -2.94
CA TRP A 112 3.46 9.95 -3.85
C TRP A 112 4.23 11.23 -4.21
N ASP A 113 3.53 12.29 -4.55
CA ASP A 113 4.13 13.58 -4.90
C ASP A 113 4.92 14.21 -3.75
N ARG A 114 4.51 13.97 -2.48
CA ARG A 114 5.25 14.44 -1.29
C ARG A 114 6.58 13.72 -1.06
N LEU A 115 6.76 12.51 -1.60
CA LEU A 115 7.94 11.68 -1.28
C LEU A 115 8.85 11.40 -2.47
N LYS A 116 8.33 11.37 -3.71
CA LYS A 116 9.06 10.86 -4.88
C LYS A 116 10.39 11.57 -5.16
N ASP A 117 10.46 12.88 -4.87
CA ASP A 117 11.65 13.72 -5.09
C ASP A 117 12.55 13.83 -3.83
N GLN A 118 12.18 13.15 -2.75
CA GLN A 118 12.87 13.17 -1.45
C GLN A 118 13.51 11.82 -1.09
N ILE A 119 13.27 10.79 -1.89
CA ILE A 119 13.83 9.45 -1.73
C ILE A 119 14.92 9.19 -2.77
N LYS A 120 15.76 8.19 -2.54
CA LYS A 120 16.72 7.76 -3.56
C LYS A 120 15.98 7.31 -4.84
N PRO A 121 16.49 7.63 -6.05
CA PRO A 121 15.86 7.19 -7.31
C PRO A 121 15.61 5.69 -7.32
N LEU A 122 14.42 5.28 -7.77
CA LEU A 122 14.02 3.86 -7.76
C LEU A 122 14.52 3.09 -8.99
N THR A 123 15.11 3.75 -9.97
CA THR A 123 15.60 3.11 -11.21
C THR A 123 16.54 1.95 -10.88
N GLY A 124 16.19 0.76 -11.39
CA GLY A 124 16.95 -0.48 -11.21
C GLY A 124 16.87 -1.10 -9.80
N ARG A 125 16.08 -0.53 -8.88
CA ARG A 125 15.98 -1.02 -7.49
C ARG A 125 14.98 -2.16 -7.34
N ARG A 126 15.28 -3.03 -6.38
CA ARG A 126 14.37 -4.03 -5.83
C ARG A 126 13.63 -3.41 -4.65
N VAL A 127 12.33 -3.34 -4.74
CA VAL A 127 11.48 -2.61 -3.80
C VAL A 127 10.51 -3.54 -3.09
N LEU A 128 10.36 -3.38 -1.77
CA LEU A 128 9.28 -3.99 -0.99
C LEU A 128 8.31 -2.91 -0.54
N ASP A 129 6.99 -3.12 -0.76
CA ASP A 129 5.92 -2.26 -0.23
C ASP A 129 5.08 -3.05 0.78
N VAL A 130 5.23 -2.73 2.07
CA VAL A 130 4.56 -3.40 3.19
C VAL A 130 3.23 -2.72 3.49
N GLY A 131 2.13 -3.48 3.46
CA GLY A 131 0.78 -2.94 3.57
C GLY A 131 0.39 -2.14 2.32
N CYS A 132 0.73 -2.68 1.15
CA CYS A 132 0.62 -1.98 -0.13
C CYS A 132 -0.84 -1.69 -0.56
N GLY A 133 -1.84 -2.30 0.10
CA GLY A 133 -3.24 -2.19 -0.29
C GLY A 133 -3.46 -2.79 -1.68
N SER A 134 -4.22 -2.10 -2.53
CA SER A 134 -4.49 -2.51 -3.92
C SER A 134 -3.27 -2.42 -4.86
N GLY A 135 -2.08 -2.08 -4.34
CA GLY A 135 -0.85 -2.00 -5.13
C GLY A 135 -0.67 -0.69 -5.90
N TYR A 136 -1.45 0.36 -5.61
CA TYR A 136 -1.28 1.64 -6.30
C TYR A 136 0.17 2.14 -6.27
N HIS A 137 0.79 2.19 -5.09
CA HIS A 137 2.17 2.63 -4.97
C HIS A 137 3.15 1.65 -5.62
N CYS A 138 2.88 0.34 -5.62
CA CYS A 138 3.71 -0.63 -6.33
C CYS A 138 3.80 -0.29 -7.84
N TRP A 139 2.68 0.08 -8.46
CA TRP A 139 2.67 0.51 -9.85
C TRP A 139 3.40 1.84 -10.05
N ARG A 140 3.26 2.80 -9.13
CA ARG A 140 4.00 4.07 -9.19
C ARG A 140 5.51 3.86 -9.04
N MET A 141 5.95 2.94 -8.17
CA MET A 141 7.35 2.56 -8.00
C MET A 141 7.90 1.93 -9.29
N ARG A 142 7.10 1.08 -9.95
CA ARG A 142 7.46 0.52 -11.25
C ARG A 142 7.57 1.59 -12.32
N GLY A 143 6.62 2.52 -12.37
CA GLY A 143 6.66 3.69 -13.26
C GLY A 143 7.84 4.62 -13.01
N ALA A 144 8.38 4.63 -11.79
CA ALA A 144 9.61 5.33 -11.41
C ALA A 144 10.90 4.53 -11.72
N GLY A 145 10.80 3.40 -12.44
CA GLY A 145 11.92 2.62 -12.94
C GLY A 145 12.40 1.50 -12.02
N ALA A 146 11.68 1.14 -10.95
CA ALA A 146 12.03 0.01 -10.12
C ALA A 146 12.13 -1.28 -10.95
N ASP A 147 13.18 -2.07 -10.74
CA ASP A 147 13.40 -3.32 -11.50
C ASP A 147 12.45 -4.43 -11.03
N LEU A 148 12.25 -4.54 -9.72
CA LEU A 148 11.36 -5.53 -9.12
C LEU A 148 10.60 -4.87 -7.96
N VAL A 149 9.27 -5.02 -7.94
CA VAL A 149 8.42 -4.52 -6.85
C VAL A 149 7.63 -5.66 -6.24
N VAL A 150 7.85 -5.91 -4.96
CA VAL A 150 7.12 -6.90 -4.18
C VAL A 150 6.18 -6.15 -3.24
N GLY A 151 4.88 -6.18 -3.50
CA GLY A 151 3.86 -5.75 -2.57
C GLY A 151 3.45 -6.89 -1.64
N ILE A 152 3.23 -6.61 -0.37
CA ILE A 152 2.64 -7.55 0.58
C ILE A 152 1.46 -6.91 1.30
N ASP A 153 0.32 -7.60 1.32
CA ASP A 153 -0.87 -7.19 2.07
C ASP A 153 -1.75 -8.41 2.38
N PRO A 154 -2.07 -8.70 3.66
CA PRO A 154 -2.89 -9.85 4.02
C PRO A 154 -4.38 -9.69 3.66
N THR A 155 -4.82 -8.50 3.24
CA THR A 155 -6.21 -8.21 2.91
C THR A 155 -6.56 -8.76 1.53
N LEU A 156 -7.38 -9.80 1.50
CA LEU A 156 -7.67 -10.54 0.26
C LEU A 156 -8.38 -9.68 -0.80
N LEU A 157 -9.24 -8.74 -0.40
CA LEU A 157 -9.87 -7.80 -1.34
C LEU A 157 -8.82 -7.02 -2.14
N PHE A 158 -7.77 -6.52 -1.49
CA PHE A 158 -6.70 -5.76 -2.14
C PHE A 158 -5.93 -6.62 -3.14
N ASN A 159 -5.72 -7.90 -2.81
CA ASN A 159 -5.12 -8.86 -3.74
C ASN A 159 -6.00 -9.07 -5.00
N MET A 160 -7.34 -9.09 -4.84
CA MET A 160 -8.26 -9.17 -5.97
C MET A 160 -8.25 -7.90 -6.82
N GLN A 161 -8.22 -6.73 -6.18
CA GLN A 161 -8.10 -5.43 -6.88
C GLN A 161 -6.79 -5.34 -7.67
N PHE A 162 -5.68 -5.76 -7.07
CA PHE A 162 -4.40 -5.85 -7.77
C PHE A 162 -4.48 -6.82 -8.96
N ALA A 163 -5.10 -7.98 -8.80
CA ALA A 163 -5.25 -8.96 -9.87
C ALA A 163 -6.11 -8.43 -11.04
N ALA A 164 -7.12 -7.60 -10.76
CA ALA A 164 -7.90 -6.92 -11.80
C ALA A 164 -7.05 -5.99 -12.66
N LEU A 165 -6.14 -5.24 -12.03
CA LEU A 165 -5.18 -4.38 -12.75
C LEU A 165 -4.14 -5.20 -13.51
N GLN A 166 -3.57 -6.22 -12.86
CA GLN A 166 -2.54 -7.09 -13.42
C GLN A 166 -3.02 -7.85 -14.66
N LYS A 167 -4.32 -8.18 -14.74
CA LYS A 167 -4.93 -8.77 -15.94
C LYS A 167 -4.63 -7.97 -17.21
N TYR A 168 -4.62 -6.67 -17.12
CA TYR A 168 -4.41 -5.76 -18.24
C TYR A 168 -2.96 -5.25 -18.33
N ILE A 169 -2.33 -4.91 -17.20
CA ILE A 169 -0.97 -4.35 -17.17
C ILE A 169 0.06 -5.40 -17.60
N ARG A 170 -0.08 -6.64 -17.16
CA ARG A 170 0.78 -7.79 -17.50
C ARG A 170 2.27 -7.58 -17.24
N ASP A 171 2.64 -6.66 -16.33
CA ASP A 171 4.02 -6.50 -15.89
C ASP A 171 4.29 -7.36 -14.66
N HIS A 172 4.90 -8.51 -14.88
CA HIS A 172 5.22 -9.48 -13.82
C HIS A 172 6.48 -9.12 -13.01
N ARG A 173 7.10 -7.97 -13.25
CA ARG A 173 8.09 -7.37 -12.35
C ARG A 173 7.45 -6.74 -11.11
N VAL A 174 6.12 -6.62 -11.11
CA VAL A 174 5.33 -6.22 -9.95
C VAL A 174 4.43 -7.37 -9.52
N GLY A 175 4.49 -7.74 -8.26
CA GLY A 175 3.59 -8.74 -7.68
C GLY A 175 3.09 -8.35 -6.31
N LEU A 176 1.86 -8.76 -5.97
CA LEU A 176 1.28 -8.57 -4.65
C LEU A 176 1.02 -9.94 -4.04
N LEU A 177 1.59 -10.17 -2.86
CA LEU A 177 1.45 -11.43 -2.12
C LEU A 177 0.47 -11.28 -0.95
N PRO A 178 -0.43 -12.23 -0.73
CA PRO A 178 -1.44 -12.20 0.35
C PRO A 178 -0.84 -12.55 1.72
N ILE A 179 0.21 -11.86 2.14
CA ILE A 179 0.95 -12.13 3.39
C ILE A 179 1.21 -10.85 4.19
N GLY A 180 1.43 -11.00 5.49
CA GLY A 180 1.99 -9.95 6.35
C GLY A 180 3.52 -9.98 6.36
N ILE A 181 4.12 -8.91 6.93
CA ILE A 181 5.58 -8.79 7.01
C ILE A 181 6.21 -9.90 7.88
N GLU A 182 5.49 -10.38 8.89
CA GLU A 182 5.91 -11.48 9.78
C GLU A 182 6.05 -12.82 9.05
N GLN A 183 5.58 -12.91 7.81
CA GLN A 183 5.70 -14.10 6.94
C GLN A 183 6.87 -14.01 5.95
N LEU A 184 7.62 -12.91 5.98
CA LEU A 184 8.87 -12.82 5.22
C LEU A 184 9.94 -13.74 5.83
N PRO A 185 10.86 -14.28 5.02
CA PRO A 185 12.04 -14.95 5.55
C PRO A 185 12.82 -14.01 6.49
N PRO A 186 13.26 -14.48 7.67
CA PRO A 186 14.05 -13.67 8.59
C PRO A 186 15.38 -13.26 7.95
N LYS A 187 15.83 -12.05 8.25
CA LYS A 187 17.13 -11.51 7.78
C LYS A 187 17.31 -11.61 6.27
N LEU A 188 16.25 -11.29 5.52
CA LEU A 188 16.22 -11.41 4.07
C LEU A 188 17.30 -10.56 3.38
N ARG A 189 17.57 -9.34 3.88
CA ARG A 189 18.65 -8.42 3.44
C ARG A 189 18.76 -8.30 1.92
N PHE A 190 17.64 -8.19 1.26
CA PHE A 190 17.56 -8.27 -0.19
C PHE A 190 17.17 -6.95 -0.86
N PHE A 191 16.24 -6.19 -0.26
CA PHE A 191 15.65 -5.02 -0.91
C PHE A 191 16.54 -3.79 -0.81
N ASP A 192 16.59 -3.03 -1.90
CA ASP A 192 17.29 -1.74 -1.98
C ASP A 192 16.48 -0.62 -1.34
N THR A 193 15.13 -0.72 -1.41
CA THR A 193 14.20 0.21 -0.76
C THR A 193 13.03 -0.57 -0.16
N VAL A 194 12.63 -0.24 1.06
CA VAL A 194 11.45 -0.77 1.73
C VAL A 194 10.52 0.36 2.08
N PHE A 195 9.28 0.27 1.61
CA PHE A 195 8.19 1.17 1.99
C PHE A 195 7.30 0.52 3.05
N SER A 196 6.89 1.31 4.03
CA SER A 196 5.84 0.96 4.99
C SER A 196 5.01 2.21 5.27
N MET A 197 3.89 2.34 4.54
CA MET A 197 3.08 3.55 4.56
C MET A 197 1.68 3.29 5.10
N GLY A 198 1.42 3.73 6.34
CA GLY A 198 0.14 3.54 7.01
C GLY A 198 0.00 2.21 7.73
N VAL A 199 1.10 1.61 8.21
CA VAL A 199 1.10 0.28 8.84
C VAL A 199 1.52 0.32 10.31
N LEU A 200 2.54 1.12 10.67
CA LEU A 200 3.19 1.07 11.99
C LEU A 200 2.20 1.22 13.15
N TYR A 201 1.25 2.14 13.05
CA TYR A 201 0.25 2.38 14.12
C TYR A 201 -0.75 1.22 14.29
N HIS A 202 -0.84 0.31 13.33
CA HIS A 202 -1.63 -0.92 13.43
C HIS A 202 -0.85 -2.08 14.06
N ARG A 203 0.45 -1.91 14.33
CA ARG A 203 1.30 -2.96 14.92
C ARG A 203 1.33 -2.86 16.43
N ARG A 204 1.02 -3.97 17.11
CA ARG A 204 1.07 -4.07 18.57
C ARG A 204 2.48 -3.89 19.14
N SER A 205 3.48 -4.31 18.38
CA SER A 205 4.89 -4.07 18.66
C SER A 205 5.50 -3.21 17.56
N PRO A 206 5.61 -1.89 17.75
CA PRO A 206 6.22 -1.01 16.76
C PRO A 206 7.70 -1.32 16.53
N PHE A 207 8.43 -1.74 17.58
CA PHE A 207 9.85 -2.09 17.45
C PHE A 207 10.08 -3.36 16.63
N ASP A 208 9.25 -4.40 16.82
CA ASP A 208 9.35 -5.62 16.02
C ASP A 208 9.11 -5.30 14.54
N HIS A 209 8.07 -4.49 14.25
CA HIS A 209 7.81 -4.07 12.88
C HIS A 209 8.99 -3.31 12.25
N LEU A 210 9.58 -2.36 12.99
CA LEU A 210 10.74 -1.61 12.51
C LEU A 210 11.98 -2.51 12.33
N LEU A 211 12.15 -3.55 13.16
CA LEU A 211 13.20 -4.56 13.00
C LEU A 211 12.95 -5.43 11.76
N GLU A 212 11.71 -5.88 11.53
CA GLU A 212 11.32 -6.64 10.35
C GLU A 212 11.61 -5.85 9.05
N LEU A 213 11.28 -4.55 9.02
CA LEU A 213 11.60 -3.66 7.89
C LEU A 213 13.11 -3.55 7.67
N ARG A 214 13.89 -3.40 8.74
CA ARG A 214 15.36 -3.34 8.67
C ARG A 214 15.96 -4.65 8.15
N GLU A 215 15.43 -5.78 8.61
CA GLU A 215 15.92 -7.11 8.18
C GLU A 215 15.59 -7.45 6.73
N ALA A 216 14.58 -6.82 6.14
CA ALA A 216 14.27 -6.94 4.73
C ALA A 216 15.27 -6.17 3.84
N LEU A 217 15.84 -5.06 4.34
CA LEU A 217 16.81 -4.21 3.65
C LEU A 217 18.21 -4.83 3.65
N HIS A 218 18.93 -4.70 2.53
CA HIS A 218 20.38 -4.90 2.54
C HIS A 218 21.08 -3.72 3.25
N SER A 219 22.38 -3.88 3.60
CA SER A 219 23.17 -2.79 4.18
C SER A 219 23.22 -1.58 3.24
N GLY A 220 22.95 -0.38 3.74
CA GLY A 220 22.84 0.86 2.95
C GLY A 220 21.52 1.03 2.19
N GLY A 221 20.60 0.06 2.31
CA GLY A 221 19.25 0.15 1.76
C GLY A 221 18.41 1.23 2.46
N GLU A 222 17.40 1.76 1.78
CA GLU A 222 16.59 2.88 2.24
C GLU A 222 15.22 2.42 2.76
N LEU A 223 14.87 2.86 3.97
CA LEU A 223 13.51 2.79 4.50
C LEU A 223 12.75 4.07 4.17
N VAL A 224 11.53 3.93 3.66
CA VAL A 224 10.54 5.01 3.52
C VAL A 224 9.35 4.66 4.42
N LEU A 225 9.25 5.34 5.56
CA LEU A 225 8.24 5.05 6.58
C LEU A 225 7.24 6.20 6.70
N GLU A 226 5.95 5.93 6.49
CA GLU A 226 4.87 6.87 6.80
C GLU A 226 3.99 6.32 7.90
N THR A 227 3.70 7.12 8.90
CA THR A 227 2.83 6.74 10.00
C THR A 227 2.10 7.93 10.62
N LEU A 228 1.06 7.63 11.38
CA LEU A 228 0.41 8.61 12.25
C LEU A 228 1.36 9.05 13.36
N VAL A 229 1.37 10.35 13.63
CA VAL A 229 2.15 10.96 14.71
C VAL A 229 1.32 12.00 15.47
N ILE A 230 1.73 12.28 16.71
CA ILE A 230 1.21 13.41 17.48
C ILE A 230 2.21 14.58 17.47
N GLU A 231 1.74 15.75 17.85
CA GLU A 231 2.60 16.84 18.27
C GLU A 231 3.18 16.52 19.66
N GLY A 232 4.44 16.84 19.89
CA GLY A 232 5.08 16.57 21.16
C GLY A 232 6.60 16.41 21.06
N ASN A 233 7.21 16.25 22.26
CA ASN A 233 8.65 16.10 22.44
C ASN A 233 9.08 14.63 22.28
N ALA A 234 10.40 14.43 22.36
CA ALA A 234 10.99 13.10 22.42
C ALA A 234 10.54 12.37 23.72
N GLY A 235 10.14 11.12 23.56
CA GLY A 235 9.58 10.29 24.64
C GLY A 235 8.04 10.31 24.72
N GLU A 236 7.37 11.25 24.04
CA GLU A 236 5.90 11.32 24.06
C GLU A 236 5.28 10.36 23.05
N VAL A 237 4.27 9.63 23.53
CA VAL A 237 3.51 8.65 22.76
C VAL A 237 2.05 8.68 23.23
N LEU A 238 1.10 8.83 22.32
CA LEU A 238 -0.30 8.63 22.59
C LEU A 238 -0.65 7.15 22.41
N VAL A 239 -1.24 6.56 23.43
CA VAL A 239 -1.86 5.23 23.39
C VAL A 239 -3.36 5.45 23.52
N PRO A 240 -4.15 5.27 22.47
CA PRO A 240 -5.60 5.42 22.55
C PRO A 240 -6.20 4.40 23.52
N ASP A 241 -7.20 4.81 24.29
CA ASP A 241 -7.88 3.95 25.26
C ASP A 241 -8.68 2.83 24.58
N ASP A 242 -9.47 3.17 23.57
CA ASP A 242 -10.25 2.21 22.72
C ASP A 242 -9.97 2.44 21.25
N ARG A 243 -10.46 3.55 20.69
CA ARG A 243 -10.39 3.86 19.25
C ARG A 243 -9.64 5.16 19.01
N TYR A 244 -9.08 5.27 17.81
CA TYR A 244 -8.57 6.53 17.29
C TYR A 244 -9.12 6.75 15.88
N ALA A 245 -9.83 7.83 15.68
CA ALA A 245 -10.50 8.13 14.42
C ALA A 245 -11.34 6.93 13.91
N ARG A 246 -12.17 6.38 14.79
CA ARG A 246 -13.00 5.17 14.64
C ARG A 246 -12.25 3.86 14.41
N MET A 247 -10.94 3.87 14.28
CA MET A 247 -10.12 2.66 14.12
C MET A 247 -9.87 2.01 15.50
N ASN A 248 -10.20 0.74 15.62
CA ASN A 248 -10.02 -0.07 16.84
C ASN A 248 -8.65 -0.78 16.92
N ASN A 249 -7.80 -0.59 15.95
CA ASN A 249 -6.50 -1.24 15.83
C ASN A 249 -5.35 -0.23 15.70
N VAL A 250 -5.48 0.93 16.35
CA VAL A 250 -4.40 1.91 16.51
C VAL A 250 -3.81 1.74 17.89
N TRP A 251 -2.53 1.40 17.96
CA TRP A 251 -1.89 1.03 19.23
C TRP A 251 -0.98 2.14 19.77
N PHE A 252 -0.18 2.75 18.89
CA PHE A 252 0.80 3.76 19.31
C PHE A 252 0.88 4.88 18.29
N LEU A 253 0.77 6.12 18.74
CA LEU A 253 1.03 7.32 17.96
C LEU A 253 2.17 8.09 18.62
N PRO A 254 3.43 7.86 18.18
CA PRO A 254 4.57 8.59 18.71
C PRO A 254 4.58 10.04 18.25
N SER A 255 5.23 10.94 18.99
CA SER A 255 5.66 12.21 18.41
C SER A 255 6.69 11.96 17.30
N SER A 256 6.85 12.91 16.36
CA SER A 256 7.89 12.80 15.33
C SER A 256 9.29 12.64 15.92
N ALA A 257 9.56 13.31 17.04
CA ALA A 257 10.84 13.22 17.75
C ALA A 257 11.04 11.82 18.37
N THR A 258 10.00 11.24 18.95
CA THR A 258 10.01 9.87 19.49
C THR A 258 10.24 8.85 18.38
N LEU A 259 9.54 8.97 17.25
CA LEU A 259 9.73 8.04 16.12
C LEU A 259 11.16 8.10 15.58
N GLN A 260 11.75 9.30 15.50
CA GLN A 260 13.15 9.44 15.11
C GLN A 260 14.10 8.73 16.09
N GLN A 261 13.83 8.81 17.41
CA GLN A 261 14.60 8.06 18.42
C GLN A 261 14.44 6.55 18.25
N TRP A 262 13.22 6.07 17.99
CA TRP A 262 12.97 4.64 17.76
C TRP A 262 13.78 4.10 16.58
N LEU A 263 13.75 4.80 15.45
CA LEU A 263 14.51 4.42 14.26
C LEU A 263 16.03 4.37 14.54
N LYS A 264 16.56 5.40 15.22
CA LYS A 264 17.99 5.41 15.62
C LYS A 264 18.32 4.29 16.60
N LYS A 265 17.46 4.04 17.58
CA LYS A 265 17.66 3.00 18.61
C LYS A 265 17.76 1.59 18.02
N ILE A 266 17.00 1.30 16.97
CA ILE A 266 17.07 0.01 16.28
C ILE A 266 18.15 -0.04 15.19
N GLY A 267 18.98 0.99 15.05
CA GLY A 267 20.20 1.00 14.26
C GLY A 267 20.11 1.67 12.89
N PHE A 268 18.97 2.26 12.50
CA PHE A 268 18.91 3.06 11.28
C PHE A 268 19.80 4.29 11.36
N LYS A 269 20.47 4.61 10.26
CA LYS A 269 21.33 5.77 10.07
C LYS A 269 20.60 6.83 9.23
N GLN A 270 21.13 8.05 9.19
CA GLN A 270 20.64 9.17 8.35
C GLN A 270 19.12 9.38 8.46
N VAL A 271 18.55 9.22 9.68
CA VAL A 271 17.11 9.32 9.91
C VAL A 271 16.65 10.75 9.73
N GLN A 272 15.85 10.99 8.71
CA GLN A 272 15.34 12.31 8.33
C GLN A 272 13.81 12.27 8.17
N ARG A 273 13.11 13.27 8.74
CA ARG A 273 11.71 13.50 8.44
C ARG A 273 11.60 14.39 7.20
N ILE A 274 11.02 13.86 6.13
CA ILE A 274 10.88 14.57 4.84
C ILE A 274 9.50 15.22 4.66
N SER A 275 8.48 14.79 5.44
CA SER A 275 7.15 15.38 5.38
C SER A 275 6.44 15.31 6.74
N LEU A 276 5.58 16.28 7.00
CA LEU A 276 4.67 16.31 8.13
C LEU A 276 3.39 17.02 7.70
N THR A 277 2.27 16.30 7.65
CA THR A 277 0.98 16.82 7.13
C THR A 277 -0.17 16.39 8.03
N THR A 278 -1.16 17.26 8.22
CA THR A 278 -2.46 16.87 8.76
C THR A 278 -3.30 16.34 7.60
N THR A 279 -3.92 15.18 7.77
CA THR A 279 -4.79 14.60 6.74
C THR A 279 -6.00 15.49 6.55
N SER A 280 -6.28 15.91 5.32
CA SER A 280 -7.45 16.71 4.97
C SER A 280 -8.60 15.85 4.46
N ILE A 281 -9.82 16.38 4.57
CA ILE A 281 -11.01 15.74 4.01
C ILE A 281 -11.01 15.70 2.47
N ASP A 282 -10.13 16.45 1.81
CA ASP A 282 -9.93 16.38 0.37
C ASP A 282 -8.98 15.25 -0.01
N GLU A 283 -8.04 14.88 0.88
CA GLU A 283 -7.11 13.77 0.66
C GLU A 283 -7.73 12.41 1.01
N GLN A 284 -8.57 12.36 2.06
CA GLN A 284 -9.30 11.16 2.46
C GLN A 284 -10.80 11.46 2.53
N ARG A 285 -11.56 11.01 1.54
CA ARG A 285 -12.95 11.40 1.32
C ARG A 285 -13.83 10.24 0.89
N PRO A 286 -15.15 10.29 1.15
CA PRO A 286 -16.09 9.37 0.53
C PRO A 286 -16.17 9.63 -0.98
N THR A 287 -16.34 8.56 -1.74
CA THR A 287 -16.51 8.59 -3.19
C THR A 287 -17.51 7.51 -3.60
N PRO A 288 -18.01 7.47 -4.84
CA PRO A 288 -18.81 6.34 -5.32
C PRO A 288 -18.09 4.98 -5.20
N TRP A 289 -16.75 4.99 -5.16
CA TRP A 289 -15.89 3.80 -5.01
C TRP A 289 -15.54 3.49 -3.55
N MET A 290 -15.94 4.35 -2.60
CA MET A 290 -15.76 4.18 -1.16
C MET A 290 -16.93 4.82 -0.42
N THR A 291 -18.00 4.06 -0.22
CA THR A 291 -19.28 4.51 0.37
C THR A 291 -19.37 4.32 1.88
N PHE A 292 -18.32 3.79 2.52
CA PHE A 292 -18.23 3.66 3.96
C PHE A 292 -17.73 4.96 4.61
N GLU A 293 -17.58 4.94 5.93
CA GLU A 293 -17.05 6.08 6.68
C GLU A 293 -15.65 6.47 6.21
N SER A 294 -15.43 7.78 6.07
CA SER A 294 -14.15 8.38 5.71
C SER A 294 -13.77 9.44 6.74
N LEU A 295 -12.69 10.20 6.52
CA LEU A 295 -12.13 11.12 7.52
C LEU A 295 -13.16 12.06 8.12
N ALA A 296 -14.05 12.66 7.32
CA ALA A 296 -15.07 13.59 7.80
C ALA A 296 -15.97 12.98 8.88
N ASN A 297 -16.23 11.66 8.82
CA ASN A 297 -17.03 10.95 9.82
C ASN A 297 -16.22 10.62 11.09
N CYS A 298 -14.91 10.77 11.06
CA CYS A 298 -13.99 10.46 12.16
C CYS A 298 -13.58 11.71 12.95
N LEU A 299 -13.86 12.90 12.44
CA LEU A 299 -13.56 14.16 13.11
C LEU A 299 -14.75 14.65 13.95
N ASP A 300 -14.45 15.39 15.01
CA ASP A 300 -15.47 16.06 15.83
C ASP A 300 -16.19 17.11 14.95
N PRO A 301 -17.53 17.07 14.86
CA PRO A 301 -18.31 18.02 14.07
C PRO A 301 -18.18 19.48 14.54
N GLN A 302 -17.79 19.71 15.81
CA GLN A 302 -17.63 21.03 16.40
C GLN A 302 -16.18 21.52 16.36
N ASP A 303 -15.21 20.58 16.27
CA ASP A 303 -13.78 20.88 16.25
C ASP A 303 -13.02 19.90 15.34
N ALA A 304 -12.88 20.23 14.08
CA ALA A 304 -12.16 19.40 13.08
C ALA A 304 -10.67 19.19 13.40
N THR A 305 -10.11 19.84 14.42
CA THR A 305 -8.75 19.57 14.91
C THR A 305 -8.68 18.36 15.83
N ARG A 306 -9.82 17.73 16.12
CA ARG A 306 -9.97 16.55 16.98
C ARG A 306 -10.72 15.43 16.27
N THR A 307 -10.44 14.21 16.73
CA THR A 307 -11.29 13.05 16.40
C THR A 307 -12.56 13.06 17.27
N ILE A 308 -13.55 12.27 16.88
CA ILE A 308 -14.79 12.11 17.67
C ILE A 308 -14.53 11.54 19.08
N GLU A 309 -13.40 10.86 19.31
CA GLU A 309 -12.97 10.39 20.60
C GLU A 309 -12.23 11.47 21.42
N GLY A 310 -12.02 12.67 20.84
CA GLY A 310 -11.37 13.80 21.51
C GLY A 310 -9.85 13.86 21.38
N TYR A 311 -9.22 12.93 20.66
CA TYR A 311 -7.78 12.96 20.35
C TYR A 311 -7.46 13.99 19.25
N PRO A 312 -6.18 14.41 19.09
CA PRO A 312 -5.79 15.24 17.95
C PRO A 312 -6.15 14.60 16.61
N ALA A 313 -6.58 15.40 15.64
CA ALA A 313 -6.88 14.94 14.28
C ALA A 313 -5.68 14.24 13.64
N PRO A 314 -5.88 13.29 12.69
CA PRO A 314 -4.84 12.49 12.08
C PRO A 314 -3.75 13.33 11.41
N ARG A 315 -2.54 13.26 11.95
CA ARG A 315 -1.33 13.88 11.44
C ARG A 315 -0.34 12.81 11.03
N ARG A 316 0.31 12.96 9.89
CA ARG A 316 1.18 11.95 9.30
C ARG A 316 2.57 12.51 9.05
N ALA A 317 3.59 11.73 9.42
CA ALA A 317 4.98 12.03 9.12
C ALA A 317 5.55 10.99 8.16
N ILE A 318 6.37 11.43 7.20
CA ILE A 318 7.18 10.55 6.36
C ILE A 318 8.64 10.70 6.79
N PHE A 319 9.26 9.56 7.07
CA PHE A 319 10.68 9.46 7.38
C PHE A 319 11.39 8.64 6.31
N VAL A 320 12.62 9.06 5.99
CA VAL A 320 13.60 8.26 5.27
C VAL A 320 14.74 7.91 6.21
N ALA A 321 15.29 6.71 6.07
CA ALA A 321 16.40 6.26 6.90
C ALA A 321 17.20 5.19 6.15
N GLU A 322 18.48 5.03 6.49
CA GLU A 322 19.38 4.07 5.88
C GLU A 322 19.62 2.87 6.82
N ALA A 323 19.52 1.65 6.28
CA ALA A 323 19.86 0.43 7.01
C ALA A 323 21.37 0.35 7.28
N PRO A 324 21.79 -0.17 8.45
CA PRO A 324 23.20 -0.28 8.88
C PRO A 324 24.05 -1.20 7.99
#